data_92338112d21883763fd2cc8bb26c44e5
#
_entry.id   92338112d21883763fd2cc8bb26c44e5
#
_cell.length_a   1.000
_cell.length_b   1.000
_cell.length_c   1.000
_cell.angle_alpha   90.00
_cell.angle_beta   90.00
_cell.angle_gamma   90.00
#
_symmetry.space_group_name_H-M   'P 1'
#
loop_
_entity.id
_entity.type
_entity.pdbx_description
1 polymer ?
#
loop_
_entity_poly.entity_id
_entity_poly.type
_entity_poly.pdbx_seq_one_letter_code
_entity_poly.pdbx_strand_id
1 'polypeptide(L)'
;MKVLLAGAFGNLGFEILKALVNKNHEVIAADLKEKEGNELVGKYTFKAIDATKPETLVGICDGVDVVITTMGLTGASTVVTSYDIDYQGNLNLLNEAKKANIAKFVYISVIACKEPGAEKVPMLHAKAMFEDELLKSGLPYVIHRPTGYFYDICKVFKQYVDKGEMQLLKGYHDIKANVVDCPDFASFIVEHMNDNNAIYEVGGKETYTYEEMAKMCLRAAGKPVIIKDSSVFMFSMLANMPFIKKAGKRDIILFSKWTLSHDLVGKDITGEGSFKEYVKEYFGGNK
;
A
#
# COMPACT_ATOMS: atom_id res chain seq x y z
N MET A 1 7.75 -18.92 -14.47
CA MET A 1 6.32 -19.02 -14.13
C MET A 1 5.59 -17.89 -14.84
N LYS A 2 4.31 -18.08 -15.11
CA LYS A 2 3.43 -17.05 -15.65
C LYS A 2 2.69 -16.37 -14.50
N VAL A 3 2.92 -15.08 -14.32
CA VAL A 3 2.41 -14.30 -13.20
C VAL A 3 1.44 -13.23 -13.69
N LEU A 4 0.24 -13.20 -13.13
CA LEU A 4 -0.68 -12.08 -13.27
C LEU A 4 -0.43 -11.08 -12.13
N LEU A 5 -0.06 -9.86 -12.46
CA LEU A 5 0.12 -8.76 -11.52
C LEU A 5 -1.01 -7.75 -11.72
N ALA A 6 -1.97 -7.70 -10.78
CA ALA A 6 -3.07 -6.74 -10.76
C ALA A 6 -2.68 -5.49 -9.95
N GLY A 7 -2.95 -4.30 -10.50
CA GLY A 7 -2.45 -3.02 -9.99
C GLY A 7 -0.98 -2.77 -10.40
N ALA A 8 -0.58 -3.26 -11.57
CA ALA A 8 0.81 -3.31 -12.05
C ALA A 8 1.47 -1.93 -12.22
N PHE A 9 0.71 -0.87 -12.41
CA PHE A 9 1.24 0.49 -12.64
C PHE A 9 1.05 1.44 -11.47
N GLY A 10 0.59 0.92 -10.32
CA GLY A 10 0.74 1.58 -9.03
C GLY A 10 2.21 1.66 -8.59
N ASN A 11 2.52 2.46 -7.56
CA ASN A 11 3.91 2.64 -7.10
C ASN A 11 4.59 1.31 -6.73
N LEU A 12 3.98 0.52 -5.86
CA LEU A 12 4.50 -0.80 -5.50
C LEU A 12 4.38 -1.80 -6.67
N GLY A 13 3.24 -1.79 -7.38
CA GLY A 13 3.00 -2.69 -8.50
C GLY A 13 4.08 -2.59 -9.57
N PHE A 14 4.54 -1.37 -9.87
CA PHE A 14 5.59 -1.17 -10.87
C PHE A 14 6.96 -1.70 -10.43
N GLU A 15 7.29 -1.59 -9.15
CA GLU A 15 8.52 -2.19 -8.61
C GLU A 15 8.44 -3.73 -8.58
N ILE A 16 7.25 -4.31 -8.29
CA ILE A 16 7.03 -5.76 -8.42
C ILE A 16 7.16 -6.19 -9.88
N LEU A 17 6.61 -5.42 -10.83
CA LEU A 17 6.77 -5.71 -12.26
C LEU A 17 8.23 -5.76 -12.67
N LYS A 18 9.06 -4.79 -12.23
CA LYS A 18 10.52 -4.79 -12.43
C LYS A 18 11.18 -6.05 -11.86
N ALA A 19 10.86 -6.38 -10.62
CA ALA A 19 11.43 -7.54 -9.94
C ALA A 19 11.08 -8.86 -10.64
N LEU A 20 9.83 -9.04 -11.10
CA LEU A 20 9.38 -10.21 -11.84
C LEU A 20 10.07 -10.34 -13.19
N VAL A 21 10.15 -9.23 -13.96
CA VAL A 21 10.83 -9.21 -15.26
C VAL A 21 12.32 -9.52 -15.11
N ASN A 22 12.98 -8.96 -14.10
CA ASN A 22 14.40 -9.21 -13.84
C ASN A 22 14.69 -10.67 -13.45
N LYS A 23 13.71 -11.36 -12.85
CA LYS A 23 13.78 -12.80 -12.56
C LYS A 23 13.27 -13.69 -13.72
N ASN A 24 13.06 -13.12 -14.91
CA ASN A 24 12.62 -13.80 -16.12
C ASN A 24 11.27 -14.52 -15.98
N HIS A 25 10.33 -13.95 -15.24
CA HIS A 25 8.94 -14.42 -15.25
C HIS A 25 8.19 -13.90 -16.48
N GLU A 26 7.27 -14.69 -17.00
CA GLU A 26 6.27 -14.21 -17.96
C GLU A 26 5.20 -13.43 -17.19
N VAL A 27 5.04 -12.13 -17.47
CA VAL A 27 4.16 -11.27 -16.68
C VAL A 27 3.00 -10.74 -17.51
N ILE A 28 1.77 -10.95 -16.99
CA ILE A 28 0.58 -10.21 -17.41
C ILE A 28 0.43 -9.05 -16.43
N ALA A 29 0.70 -7.83 -16.91
CA ALA A 29 0.52 -6.59 -16.16
C ALA A 29 -0.92 -6.09 -16.34
N ALA A 30 -1.74 -6.19 -15.31
CA ALA A 30 -3.16 -5.83 -15.34
C ALA A 30 -3.42 -4.57 -14.53
N ASP A 31 -4.05 -3.57 -15.17
CA ASP A 31 -4.41 -2.29 -14.53
C ASP A 31 -5.50 -1.58 -15.34
N LEU A 32 -6.07 -0.48 -14.82
CA LEU A 32 -7.01 0.37 -15.56
C LEU A 32 -6.39 0.95 -16.84
N LYS A 33 -5.10 1.34 -16.76
CA LYS A 33 -4.34 1.93 -17.86
C LYS A 33 -2.89 1.52 -17.79
N GLU A 34 -2.28 1.34 -18.97
CA GLU A 34 -0.84 1.14 -19.08
C GLU A 34 -0.08 2.43 -18.77
N LYS A 35 1.09 2.30 -18.15
CA LYS A 35 2.04 3.41 -17.99
C LYS A 35 2.86 3.53 -19.27
N GLU A 36 2.46 4.45 -20.15
CA GLU A 36 3.13 4.68 -21.44
C GLU A 36 4.61 5.06 -21.26
N GLY A 37 5.44 4.62 -22.20
CA GLY A 37 6.87 4.99 -22.25
C GLY A 37 7.72 4.52 -21.08
N ASN A 38 7.26 3.49 -20.33
CA ASN A 38 8.07 2.92 -19.26
C ASN A 38 9.21 2.04 -19.79
N GLU A 39 10.26 1.84 -18.98
CA GLU A 39 11.47 1.12 -19.35
C GLU A 39 11.29 -0.41 -19.56
N LEU A 40 10.10 -0.93 -19.28
CA LEU A 40 9.78 -2.37 -19.39
C LEU A 40 8.89 -2.69 -20.58
N VAL A 41 8.57 -1.72 -21.43
CA VAL A 41 7.76 -1.95 -22.64
C VAL A 41 8.34 -3.10 -23.46
N GLY A 42 7.46 -4.08 -23.83
CA GLY A 42 7.86 -5.30 -24.56
C GLY A 42 8.35 -6.44 -23.67
N LYS A 43 8.46 -6.27 -22.35
CA LYS A 43 8.87 -7.31 -21.39
C LYS A 43 7.69 -7.90 -20.61
N TYR A 44 6.48 -7.44 -20.82
CA TYR A 44 5.24 -7.93 -20.22
C TYR A 44 4.10 -7.87 -21.23
N THR A 45 3.01 -8.54 -20.94
CA THR A 45 1.74 -8.39 -21.68
C THR A 45 0.80 -7.51 -20.88
N PHE A 46 0.33 -6.40 -21.46
CA PHE A 46 -0.65 -5.55 -20.79
C PHE A 46 -2.09 -6.08 -20.98
N LYS A 47 -2.88 -6.01 -19.92
CA LYS A 47 -4.33 -6.25 -19.92
C LYS A 47 -5.05 -5.13 -19.18
N ALA A 48 -5.91 -4.40 -19.89
CA ALA A 48 -6.78 -3.40 -19.26
C ALA A 48 -7.89 -4.11 -18.47
N ILE A 49 -7.98 -3.79 -17.17
CA ILE A 49 -9.03 -4.29 -16.27
C ILE A 49 -9.62 -3.17 -15.43
N ASP A 50 -10.89 -3.30 -15.09
CA ASP A 50 -11.55 -2.54 -14.05
C ASP A 50 -12.10 -3.54 -13.02
N ALA A 51 -11.42 -3.66 -11.88
CA ALA A 51 -11.76 -4.67 -10.87
C ALA A 51 -13.19 -4.51 -10.30
N THR A 52 -13.79 -3.31 -10.44
CA THR A 52 -15.20 -3.08 -10.06
C THR A 52 -16.19 -3.65 -11.08
N LYS A 53 -15.70 -4.09 -12.25
CA LYS A 53 -16.47 -4.66 -13.36
C LYS A 53 -16.03 -6.11 -13.61
N PRO A 54 -16.70 -7.09 -12.99
CA PRO A 54 -16.31 -8.51 -13.08
C PRO A 54 -16.14 -9.02 -14.53
N GLU A 55 -16.89 -8.47 -15.47
CA GLU A 55 -16.80 -8.83 -16.89
C GLU A 55 -15.44 -8.53 -17.52
N THR A 56 -14.68 -7.57 -16.98
CA THR A 56 -13.34 -7.25 -17.47
C THR A 56 -12.28 -8.24 -16.98
N LEU A 57 -12.62 -9.06 -15.99
CA LEU A 57 -11.72 -10.04 -15.38
C LEU A 57 -11.93 -11.47 -15.93
N VAL A 58 -12.98 -11.70 -16.73
CA VAL A 58 -13.31 -13.05 -17.23
C VAL A 58 -12.13 -13.66 -17.96
N GLY A 59 -11.67 -14.84 -17.49
CA GLY A 59 -10.57 -15.61 -18.09
C GLY A 59 -9.18 -15.00 -17.91
N ILE A 60 -9.02 -13.93 -17.11
CA ILE A 60 -7.71 -13.27 -16.96
C ILE A 60 -6.67 -14.17 -16.26
N CYS A 61 -7.13 -15.14 -15.50
CA CYS A 61 -6.29 -16.10 -14.79
C CYS A 61 -6.01 -17.39 -15.60
N ASP A 62 -6.49 -17.52 -16.84
CA ASP A 62 -6.31 -18.73 -17.64
C ASP A 62 -4.84 -18.98 -17.96
N GLY A 63 -4.33 -20.13 -17.56
CA GLY A 63 -2.94 -20.53 -17.75
C GLY A 63 -1.94 -19.73 -16.90
N VAL A 64 -2.40 -19.01 -15.87
CA VAL A 64 -1.57 -18.29 -14.90
C VAL A 64 -1.18 -19.23 -13.74
N ASP A 65 0.09 -19.21 -13.33
CA ASP A 65 0.59 -19.95 -12.18
C ASP A 65 0.31 -19.19 -10.87
N VAL A 66 0.63 -17.90 -10.84
CA VAL A 66 0.57 -17.05 -9.65
C VAL A 66 -0.17 -15.75 -9.94
N VAL A 67 -1.11 -15.39 -9.10
CA VAL A 67 -1.73 -14.06 -9.07
C VAL A 67 -1.12 -13.24 -7.94
N ILE A 68 -0.63 -12.04 -8.26
CA ILE A 68 -0.21 -11.03 -7.28
C ILE A 68 -1.14 -9.83 -7.41
N THR A 69 -1.75 -9.38 -6.32
CA THR A 69 -2.58 -8.17 -6.35
C THR A 69 -2.08 -7.11 -5.38
N THR A 70 -1.86 -5.91 -5.93
CA THR A 70 -1.58 -4.68 -5.19
C THR A 70 -2.75 -3.70 -5.26
N MET A 71 -3.90 -4.16 -5.78
CA MET A 71 -5.07 -3.31 -5.94
C MET A 71 -5.57 -2.80 -4.59
N GLY A 72 -5.73 -1.49 -4.49
CA GLY A 72 -6.24 -0.81 -3.31
C GLY A 72 -6.46 0.67 -3.59
N LEU A 73 -7.41 1.28 -2.89
CA LEU A 73 -7.70 2.70 -3.00
C LEU A 73 -6.73 3.51 -2.13
N THR A 74 -5.76 4.19 -2.75
CA THR A 74 -4.71 4.95 -2.05
C THR A 74 -4.98 6.46 -2.00
N GLY A 75 -6.11 6.92 -2.53
CA GLY A 75 -6.44 8.34 -2.65
C GLY A 75 -7.89 8.67 -2.35
N ALA A 76 -8.19 9.96 -2.24
CA ALA A 76 -9.58 10.43 -2.15
C ALA A 76 -10.34 10.08 -3.44
N SER A 77 -11.51 9.50 -3.29
CA SER A 77 -12.40 9.22 -4.41
C SER A 77 -13.85 9.57 -4.05
N THR A 78 -14.57 10.10 -5.03
CA THR A 78 -16.01 10.36 -4.95
C THR A 78 -16.82 9.36 -5.76
N VAL A 79 -16.15 8.44 -6.44
CA VAL A 79 -16.75 7.47 -7.37
C VAL A 79 -16.73 6.06 -6.78
N VAL A 80 -15.61 5.68 -6.16
CA VAL A 80 -15.40 4.35 -5.58
C VAL A 80 -14.94 4.46 -4.13
N THR A 81 -15.21 3.45 -3.34
CA THR A 81 -14.79 3.31 -1.93
C THR A 81 -13.72 2.25 -1.79
N SER A 82 -13.09 2.16 -0.60
CA SER A 82 -12.20 1.04 -0.27
C SER A 82 -12.91 -0.31 -0.35
N TYR A 83 -14.20 -0.36 -0.03
CA TYR A 83 -14.97 -1.61 -0.18
C TYR A 83 -15.13 -2.05 -1.62
N ASP A 84 -15.25 -1.09 -2.56
CA ASP A 84 -15.38 -1.42 -3.99
C ASP A 84 -14.07 -1.96 -4.58
N ILE A 85 -12.91 -1.43 -4.15
CA ILE A 85 -11.60 -1.80 -4.70
C ILE A 85 -10.89 -2.83 -3.83
N ASP A 86 -10.64 -2.49 -2.53
CA ASP A 86 -9.82 -3.32 -1.64
C ASP A 86 -10.52 -4.63 -1.25
N TYR A 87 -11.86 -4.63 -1.20
CA TYR A 87 -12.64 -5.83 -0.92
C TYR A 87 -13.24 -6.43 -2.19
N GLN A 88 -14.26 -5.79 -2.80
CA GLN A 88 -15.04 -6.40 -3.89
C GLN A 88 -14.19 -6.62 -5.15
N GLY A 89 -13.33 -5.67 -5.50
CA GLY A 89 -12.45 -5.79 -6.67
C GLY A 89 -11.47 -6.96 -6.54
N ASN A 90 -10.86 -7.11 -5.36
CA ASN A 90 -9.99 -8.26 -5.09
C ASN A 90 -10.79 -9.58 -5.00
N LEU A 91 -12.03 -9.56 -4.49
CA LEU A 91 -12.90 -10.74 -4.47
C LEU A 91 -13.29 -11.18 -5.88
N ASN A 92 -13.55 -10.24 -6.79
CA ASN A 92 -13.83 -10.55 -8.19
C ASN A 92 -12.62 -11.26 -8.84
N LEU A 93 -11.39 -10.76 -8.60
CA LEU A 93 -10.16 -11.39 -9.06
C LEU A 93 -9.94 -12.78 -8.44
N LEU A 94 -10.18 -12.92 -7.13
CA LEU A 94 -10.07 -14.20 -6.42
C LEU A 94 -11.04 -15.25 -7.01
N ASN A 95 -12.23 -14.84 -7.40
CA ASN A 95 -13.21 -15.73 -8.03
C ASN A 95 -12.71 -16.26 -9.40
N GLU A 96 -12.07 -15.42 -10.22
CA GLU A 96 -11.45 -15.86 -11.47
C GLU A 96 -10.24 -16.77 -11.21
N ALA A 97 -9.43 -16.44 -10.21
CA ALA A 97 -8.31 -17.27 -9.77
C ALA A 97 -8.75 -18.68 -9.32
N LYS A 98 -9.88 -18.77 -8.61
CA LYS A 98 -10.48 -20.07 -8.21
C LYS A 98 -10.97 -20.87 -9.42
N LYS A 99 -11.62 -20.22 -10.38
CA LYS A 99 -12.08 -20.90 -11.63
C LYS A 99 -10.92 -21.48 -12.43
N ALA A 100 -9.81 -20.73 -12.51
CA ALA A 100 -8.60 -21.16 -13.20
C ALA A 100 -7.75 -22.15 -12.39
N ASN A 101 -8.09 -22.41 -11.12
CA ASN A 101 -7.35 -23.29 -10.21
C ASN A 101 -5.84 -22.98 -10.19
N ILE A 102 -5.49 -21.68 -9.99
CA ILE A 102 -4.11 -21.22 -9.95
C ILE A 102 -3.32 -21.86 -8.79
N ALA A 103 -1.99 -21.90 -8.91
CA ALA A 103 -1.13 -22.50 -7.89
C ALA A 103 -0.97 -21.61 -6.63
N LYS A 104 -1.06 -20.27 -6.79
CA LYS A 104 -0.83 -19.35 -5.67
C LYS A 104 -1.51 -18.01 -5.86
N PHE A 105 -2.09 -17.47 -4.75
CA PHE A 105 -2.63 -16.12 -4.69
C PHE A 105 -1.83 -15.28 -3.67
N VAL A 106 -1.19 -14.21 -4.13
CA VAL A 106 -0.38 -13.29 -3.31
C VAL A 106 -1.13 -11.98 -3.14
N TYR A 107 -1.36 -11.58 -1.91
CA TYR A 107 -2.13 -10.39 -1.56
C TYR A 107 -1.31 -9.38 -0.77
N ILE A 108 -1.39 -8.11 -1.17
CA ILE A 108 -0.78 -7.00 -0.43
C ILE A 108 -1.86 -6.34 0.43
N SER A 109 -1.84 -6.71 1.71
CA SER A 109 -2.71 -6.18 2.75
C SER A 109 -2.09 -4.95 3.43
N VAL A 110 -2.31 -4.80 4.73
CA VAL A 110 -1.71 -3.75 5.58
C VAL A 110 -1.56 -4.28 7.00
N ILE A 111 -0.53 -3.85 7.69
CA ILE A 111 -0.33 -4.19 9.11
C ILE A 111 -1.51 -3.69 9.96
N ALA A 112 -1.77 -4.35 11.07
CA ALA A 112 -2.79 -3.96 12.06
C ALA A 112 -4.24 -3.91 11.53
N CYS A 113 -4.54 -4.44 10.33
CA CYS A 113 -5.89 -4.41 9.78
C CYS A 113 -6.91 -5.25 10.57
N LYS A 114 -6.45 -6.17 11.42
CA LYS A 114 -7.28 -7.02 12.29
C LYS A 114 -7.19 -6.65 13.78
N GLU A 115 -6.53 -5.57 14.13
CA GLU A 115 -6.50 -5.10 15.51
C GLU A 115 -7.84 -4.52 15.96
N PRO A 116 -8.13 -4.57 17.27
CA PRO A 116 -9.36 -3.98 17.82
C PRO A 116 -9.51 -2.50 17.46
N GLY A 117 -10.64 -2.13 16.85
CA GLY A 117 -10.89 -0.77 16.39
C GLY A 117 -10.56 -0.50 14.93
N ALA A 118 -9.75 -1.35 14.28
CA ALA A 118 -9.42 -1.24 12.85
C ALA A 118 -10.67 -1.34 11.95
N GLU A 119 -11.68 -2.08 12.42
CA GLU A 119 -12.99 -2.22 11.72
C GLU A 119 -13.73 -0.90 11.54
N LYS A 120 -13.36 0.15 12.32
CA LYS A 120 -13.94 1.50 12.20
C LYS A 120 -13.27 2.34 11.12
N VAL A 121 -12.17 1.84 10.55
CA VAL A 121 -11.40 2.49 9.50
C VAL A 121 -11.66 1.76 8.18
N PRO A 122 -12.45 2.33 7.24
CA PRO A 122 -12.91 1.61 6.05
C PRO A 122 -11.80 0.96 5.23
N MET A 123 -10.64 1.62 5.08
CA MET A 123 -9.49 1.09 4.33
C MET A 123 -8.91 -0.18 5.00
N LEU A 124 -8.81 -0.20 6.35
CA LEU A 124 -8.31 -1.36 7.09
C LEU A 124 -9.35 -2.49 7.06
N HIS A 125 -10.62 -2.15 7.30
CA HIS A 125 -11.72 -3.12 7.35
C HIS A 125 -11.90 -3.83 6.01
N ALA A 126 -11.90 -3.10 4.89
CA ALA A 126 -12.03 -3.70 3.56
C ALA A 126 -10.90 -4.71 3.27
N LYS A 127 -9.66 -4.38 3.64
CA LYS A 127 -8.53 -5.30 3.50
C LYS A 127 -8.66 -6.53 4.40
N ALA A 128 -9.07 -6.34 5.67
CA ALA A 128 -9.29 -7.44 6.61
C ALA A 128 -10.40 -8.39 6.13
N MET A 129 -11.50 -7.85 5.59
CA MET A 129 -12.57 -8.65 4.98
C MET A 129 -12.06 -9.49 3.82
N PHE A 130 -11.24 -8.90 2.92
CA PHE A 130 -10.68 -9.67 1.80
C PHE A 130 -9.68 -10.75 2.27
N GLU A 131 -8.86 -10.49 3.28
CA GLU A 131 -8.04 -11.55 3.88
C GLU A 131 -8.89 -12.74 4.33
N ASP A 132 -10.03 -12.49 4.98
CA ASP A 132 -10.92 -13.55 5.44
C ASP A 132 -11.50 -14.39 4.28
N GLU A 133 -11.81 -13.76 3.14
CA GLU A 133 -12.24 -14.47 1.94
C GLU A 133 -11.11 -15.30 1.32
N LEU A 134 -9.89 -14.75 1.27
CA LEU A 134 -8.73 -15.45 0.76
C LEU A 134 -8.40 -16.68 1.62
N LEU A 135 -8.40 -16.53 2.95
CA LEU A 135 -8.16 -17.63 3.89
C LEU A 135 -9.18 -18.77 3.75
N LYS A 136 -10.44 -18.45 3.41
CA LYS A 136 -11.52 -19.42 3.19
C LYS A 136 -11.56 -19.96 1.76
N SER A 137 -10.79 -19.41 0.83
CA SER A 137 -10.89 -19.70 -0.61
C SER A 137 -10.51 -21.13 -1.00
N GLY A 138 -9.69 -21.78 -0.21
CA GLY A 138 -9.08 -23.08 -0.52
C GLY A 138 -7.85 -22.98 -1.44
N LEU A 139 -7.52 -21.81 -1.99
CA LEU A 139 -6.28 -21.62 -2.75
C LEU A 139 -5.08 -21.47 -1.81
N PRO A 140 -3.89 -21.98 -2.19
CA PRO A 140 -2.66 -21.62 -1.51
C PRO A 140 -2.40 -20.12 -1.60
N TYR A 141 -1.99 -19.49 -0.49
CA TYR A 141 -1.86 -18.04 -0.41
C TYR A 141 -0.57 -17.57 0.23
N VAL A 142 -0.20 -16.32 -0.09
CA VAL A 142 0.73 -15.50 0.69
C VAL A 142 0.12 -14.13 0.92
N ILE A 143 0.11 -13.67 2.17
CA ILE A 143 -0.39 -12.34 2.54
C ILE A 143 0.78 -11.53 3.09
N HIS A 144 1.04 -10.39 2.47
CA HIS A 144 2.01 -9.43 2.97
C HIS A 144 1.27 -8.24 3.59
N ARG A 145 1.59 -7.93 4.86
CA ARG A 145 1.06 -6.80 5.62
C ARG A 145 2.17 -5.77 5.85
N PRO A 146 2.44 -4.87 4.90
CA PRO A 146 3.44 -3.81 5.08
C PRO A 146 3.00 -2.78 6.12
N THR A 147 4.00 -2.13 6.74
CA THR A 147 3.82 -1.08 7.75
C THR A 147 3.49 0.29 7.15
N GLY A 148 4.00 0.58 5.98
CA GLY A 148 3.86 1.84 5.25
C GLY A 148 5.07 2.05 4.35
N TYR A 149 5.00 3.02 3.45
CA TYR A 149 6.01 3.24 2.42
C TYR A 149 6.73 4.56 2.59
N PHE A 150 8.03 4.61 2.27
CA PHE A 150 8.83 5.83 2.30
C PHE A 150 8.16 6.96 1.54
N TYR A 151 7.69 6.67 0.32
CA TYR A 151 7.11 7.68 -0.55
C TYR A 151 5.78 8.23 0.02
N ASP A 152 4.95 7.40 0.65
CA ASP A 152 3.68 7.84 1.24
C ASP A 152 3.90 8.78 2.41
N ILE A 153 4.84 8.45 3.29
CA ILE A 153 5.22 9.33 4.41
C ILE A 153 5.70 10.69 3.86
N CYS A 154 6.64 10.67 2.91
CA CYS A 154 7.16 11.90 2.31
C CYS A 154 6.07 12.71 1.59
N LYS A 155 5.18 12.06 0.85
CA LYS A 155 4.06 12.69 0.15
C LYS A 155 3.07 13.35 1.12
N VAL A 156 2.70 12.65 2.20
CA VAL A 156 1.82 13.21 3.24
C VAL A 156 2.50 14.36 3.98
N PHE A 157 3.77 14.20 4.33
CA PHE A 157 4.52 15.22 5.07
C PHE A 157 4.84 16.45 4.23
N LYS A 158 4.98 16.31 2.91
CA LYS A 158 5.34 17.42 2.02
C LYS A 158 4.43 18.65 2.18
N GLN A 159 3.12 18.45 2.32
CA GLN A 159 2.17 19.56 2.51
C GLN A 159 2.42 20.39 3.78
N TYR A 160 3.02 19.77 4.80
CA TYR A 160 3.40 20.42 6.05
C TYR A 160 4.81 21.00 5.95
N VAL A 161 5.76 20.27 5.40
CA VAL A 161 7.14 20.71 5.15
C VAL A 161 7.15 21.97 4.27
N ASP A 162 6.32 22.04 3.23
CA ASP A 162 6.20 23.21 2.36
C ASP A 162 5.76 24.47 3.16
N LYS A 163 4.96 24.30 4.21
CA LYS A 163 4.56 25.39 5.14
C LYS A 163 5.60 25.71 6.20
N GLY A 164 6.67 24.90 6.31
CA GLY A 164 7.73 25.07 7.30
C GLY A 164 7.38 24.61 8.71
N GLU A 165 6.30 23.83 8.87
CA GLU A 165 5.87 23.29 10.16
C GLU A 165 5.22 21.92 9.98
N MET A 166 5.32 21.05 10.98
CA MET A 166 4.68 19.72 11.00
C MET A 166 3.58 19.68 12.06
N GLN A 167 2.51 18.93 11.77
CA GLN A 167 1.45 18.69 12.74
C GLN A 167 1.39 17.20 13.07
N LEU A 168 1.51 16.85 14.35
CA LEU A 168 1.37 15.51 14.88
C LEU A 168 0.23 15.44 15.89
N LEU A 169 -0.26 14.25 16.18
CA LEU A 169 -1.31 14.07 17.17
C LEU A 169 -0.76 14.27 18.57
N LYS A 170 -1.40 15.14 19.36
CA LYS A 170 -1.01 15.40 20.75
C LYS A 170 -1.06 14.10 21.56
N GLY A 171 0.06 13.78 22.24
CA GLY A 171 0.21 12.57 23.05
C GLY A 171 0.58 11.30 22.27
N TYR A 172 0.89 11.41 20.94
CA TYR A 172 1.25 10.30 20.08
C TYR A 172 2.53 10.55 19.27
N HIS A 173 3.41 11.42 19.76
CA HIS A 173 4.66 11.76 19.07
C HIS A 173 5.67 10.60 19.03
N ASP A 174 5.60 9.70 20.00
CA ASP A 174 6.46 8.53 20.21
C ASP A 174 5.97 7.26 19.51
N ILE A 175 4.83 7.34 18.81
CA ILE A 175 4.33 6.23 17.98
C ILE A 175 5.35 5.88 16.91
N LYS A 176 5.62 4.58 16.78
CA LYS A 176 6.71 4.04 15.97
C LYS A 176 6.23 3.37 14.68
N ALA A 177 7.04 3.47 13.65
CA ALA A 177 6.88 2.68 12.44
C ALA A 177 8.27 2.33 11.85
N ASN A 178 8.36 1.17 11.23
CA ASN A 178 9.51 0.77 10.41
C ASN A 178 9.07 0.66 8.95
N VAL A 179 8.85 1.82 8.34
CA VAL A 179 8.38 1.94 6.96
C VAL A 179 9.32 1.27 5.94
N VAL A 180 8.79 0.80 4.82
CA VAL A 180 9.53 0.04 3.80
C VAL A 180 9.81 0.88 2.56
N ASP A 181 10.93 0.59 1.88
CA ASP A 181 11.15 1.04 0.51
C ASP A 181 10.42 0.13 -0.48
N CYS A 182 9.80 0.70 -1.52
CA CYS A 182 9.05 -0.09 -2.51
C CYS A 182 9.90 -1.09 -3.28
N PRO A 183 11.11 -0.77 -3.79
CA PRO A 183 12.00 -1.72 -4.44
C PRO A 183 12.38 -2.91 -3.56
N ASP A 184 12.74 -2.65 -2.30
CA ASP A 184 13.10 -3.68 -1.33
C ASP A 184 11.91 -4.60 -1.04
N PHE A 185 10.76 -4.01 -0.81
CA PHE A 185 9.54 -4.77 -0.54
C PHE A 185 9.08 -5.56 -1.77
N ALA A 186 9.21 -5.02 -2.98
CA ALA A 186 8.92 -5.75 -4.21
C ALA A 186 9.81 -6.99 -4.36
N SER A 187 11.10 -6.86 -4.03
CA SER A 187 12.04 -7.99 -4.02
C SER A 187 11.61 -9.05 -3.02
N PHE A 188 11.27 -8.65 -1.80
CA PHE A 188 10.76 -9.55 -0.74
C PHE A 188 9.49 -10.29 -1.18
N ILE A 189 8.51 -9.59 -1.80
CA ILE A 189 7.29 -10.21 -2.30
C ILE A 189 7.61 -11.30 -3.33
N VAL A 190 8.49 -11.01 -4.30
CA VAL A 190 8.84 -11.96 -5.36
C VAL A 190 9.67 -13.14 -4.83
N GLU A 191 10.48 -12.94 -3.80
CA GLU A 191 11.23 -14.02 -3.14
C GLU A 191 10.31 -14.98 -2.38
N HIS A 192 9.30 -14.47 -1.71
CA HIS A 192 8.37 -15.22 -0.88
C HIS A 192 7.05 -15.61 -1.58
N MET A 193 6.86 -15.27 -2.87
CA MET A 193 5.58 -15.51 -3.55
C MET A 193 5.21 -16.99 -3.69
N ASN A 194 6.17 -17.90 -3.51
CA ASN A 194 5.96 -19.35 -3.60
C ASN A 194 5.72 -20.01 -2.23
N ASP A 195 5.83 -19.30 -1.13
CA ASP A 195 5.62 -19.84 0.20
C ASP A 195 4.16 -20.28 0.37
N ASN A 196 3.94 -21.27 1.26
CA ASN A 196 2.62 -21.86 1.41
C ASN A 196 1.90 -21.33 2.63
N ASN A 197 0.74 -20.71 2.41
CA ASN A 197 -0.17 -20.24 3.46
C ASN A 197 0.56 -19.39 4.52
N ALA A 198 1.40 -18.48 4.02
CA ALA A 198 2.22 -17.59 4.83
C ALA A 198 1.58 -16.22 4.99
N ILE A 199 1.79 -15.59 6.14
CA ILE A 199 1.42 -14.21 6.42
C ILE A 199 2.64 -13.51 6.98
N TYR A 200 3.09 -12.45 6.33
CA TYR A 200 4.24 -11.64 6.69
C TYR A 200 3.81 -10.25 7.15
N GLU A 201 4.30 -9.80 8.29
CA GLU A 201 4.16 -8.43 8.79
C GLU A 201 5.44 -7.67 8.48
N VAL A 202 5.48 -7.04 7.29
CA VAL A 202 6.72 -6.57 6.67
C VAL A 202 7.04 -5.15 7.07
N GLY A 203 8.24 -4.95 7.60
CA GLY A 203 8.80 -3.65 7.95
C GLY A 203 10.22 -3.45 7.39
N GLY A 204 10.64 -2.19 7.30
CA GLY A 204 12.01 -1.83 6.98
C GLY A 204 12.97 -2.05 8.16
N LYS A 205 14.27 -1.98 7.89
CA LYS A 205 15.30 -2.21 8.92
C LYS A 205 15.39 -1.11 9.98
N GLU A 206 14.92 0.10 9.68
CA GLU A 206 15.01 1.25 10.57
C GLU A 206 13.64 1.53 11.19
N THR A 207 13.59 1.65 12.51
CA THR A 207 12.38 2.03 13.25
C THR A 207 12.52 3.47 13.74
N TYR A 208 11.54 4.31 13.40
CA TYR A 208 11.48 5.71 13.81
C TYR A 208 10.13 6.05 14.42
N THR A 209 10.12 7.04 15.31
CA THR A 209 8.88 7.70 15.70
C THR A 209 8.41 8.62 14.56
N TYR A 210 7.12 8.93 14.52
CA TYR A 210 6.61 9.90 13.55
C TYR A 210 7.23 11.30 13.76
N GLU A 211 7.60 11.64 15.01
CA GLU A 211 8.31 12.89 15.31
C GLU A 211 9.73 12.90 14.73
N GLU A 212 10.46 11.78 14.81
CA GLU A 212 11.79 11.65 14.20
C GLU A 212 11.71 11.77 12.69
N MET A 213 10.76 11.07 12.05
CA MET A 213 10.54 11.17 10.60
C MET A 213 10.18 12.59 10.18
N ALA A 214 9.32 13.28 10.94
CA ALA A 214 8.96 14.69 10.71
C ALA A 214 10.18 15.62 10.79
N LYS A 215 11.03 15.44 11.81
CA LYS A 215 12.28 16.19 11.97
C LYS A 215 13.24 15.97 10.80
N MET A 216 13.35 14.72 10.31
CA MET A 216 14.18 14.39 9.13
C MET A 216 13.69 15.13 7.89
N CYS A 217 12.39 15.10 7.62
CA CYS A 217 11.80 15.77 6.46
C CYS A 217 12.00 17.30 6.49
N LEU A 218 11.75 17.94 7.63
CA LEU A 218 11.96 19.38 7.78
C LEU A 218 13.43 19.78 7.59
N ARG A 219 14.37 19.02 8.20
CA ARG A 219 15.82 19.27 8.05
C ARG A 219 16.29 19.09 6.61
N ALA A 220 15.85 18.03 5.93
CA ALA A 220 16.22 17.77 4.54
C ALA A 220 15.73 18.87 3.61
N ALA A 221 14.56 19.45 3.87
CA ALA A 221 14.01 20.58 3.14
C ALA A 221 14.65 21.94 3.51
N GLY A 222 15.62 21.98 4.44
CA GLY A 222 16.21 23.23 4.93
C GLY A 222 15.23 24.12 5.72
N LYS A 223 14.20 23.52 6.33
CA LYS A 223 13.17 24.24 7.10
C LYS A 223 13.49 24.20 8.61
N PRO A 224 13.01 25.19 9.39
CA PRO A 224 13.07 25.11 10.84
C PRO A 224 12.28 23.89 11.34
N VAL A 225 12.77 23.28 12.43
CA VAL A 225 12.09 22.12 13.03
C VAL A 225 10.99 22.63 13.98
N ILE A 226 9.82 22.87 13.42
CA ILE A 226 8.62 23.31 14.14
C ILE A 226 7.60 22.18 14.09
N ILE A 227 7.28 21.59 15.25
CA ILE A 227 6.26 20.55 15.39
C ILE A 227 5.14 21.12 16.28
N LYS A 228 3.91 21.05 15.77
CA LYS A 228 2.70 21.50 16.44
C LYS A 228 1.79 20.35 16.80
N ASP A 229 1.12 20.44 17.92
CA ASP A 229 0.12 19.51 18.37
C ASP A 229 -1.21 19.70 17.62
N SER A 230 -1.76 18.59 17.13
CA SER A 230 -3.12 18.51 16.61
C SER A 230 -3.99 17.64 17.52
N SER A 231 -5.21 18.07 17.77
CA SER A 231 -6.13 17.32 18.62
C SER A 231 -6.69 16.10 17.88
N VAL A 232 -6.64 14.93 18.52
CA VAL A 232 -7.30 13.68 18.02
C VAL A 232 -8.79 13.91 17.79
N PHE A 233 -9.44 14.71 18.66
CA PHE A 233 -10.84 15.07 18.53
C PHE A 233 -11.10 15.89 17.27
N MET A 234 -10.21 16.85 16.94
CA MET A 234 -10.31 17.66 15.73
C MET A 234 -10.25 16.80 14.44
N PHE A 235 -9.36 15.79 14.40
CA PHE A 235 -9.32 14.86 13.28
C PHE A 235 -10.66 14.12 13.09
N SER A 236 -11.24 13.64 14.19
CA SER A 236 -12.53 12.96 14.16
C SER A 236 -13.68 13.88 13.72
N MET A 237 -13.67 15.12 14.18
CA MET A 237 -14.64 16.14 13.80
C MET A 237 -14.49 16.48 12.31
N LEU A 238 -13.26 16.72 11.85
CA LEU A 238 -12.93 17.03 10.46
C LEU A 238 -13.42 15.93 9.51
N ALA A 239 -13.14 14.66 9.83
CA ALA A 239 -13.57 13.51 9.02
C ALA A 239 -15.11 13.46 8.83
N ASN A 240 -15.87 14.01 9.77
CA ASN A 240 -17.33 14.00 9.73
C ASN A 240 -17.95 15.26 9.09
N MET A 241 -17.17 16.26 8.72
CA MET A 241 -17.69 17.46 8.06
C MET A 241 -18.28 17.15 6.68
N PRO A 242 -19.43 17.74 6.33
CA PRO A 242 -20.13 17.41 5.07
C PRO A 242 -19.25 17.61 3.83
N PHE A 243 -18.45 18.69 3.78
CA PHE A 243 -17.59 18.97 2.63
C PHE A 243 -16.41 17.96 2.50
N ILE A 244 -15.93 17.43 3.61
CA ILE A 244 -14.89 16.36 3.62
C ILE A 244 -15.49 15.06 3.07
N LYS A 245 -16.68 14.68 3.51
CA LYS A 245 -17.40 13.51 3.00
C LYS A 245 -17.70 13.65 1.52
N LYS A 246 -18.20 14.81 1.09
CA LYS A 246 -18.48 15.12 -0.32
C LYS A 246 -17.21 15.08 -1.19
N ALA A 247 -16.06 15.43 -0.63
CA ALA A 247 -14.78 15.36 -1.33
C ALA A 247 -14.13 13.96 -1.31
N GLY A 248 -14.78 12.94 -0.74
CA GLY A 248 -14.24 11.58 -0.63
C GLY A 248 -13.00 11.44 0.26
N LYS A 249 -12.75 12.41 1.16
CA LYS A 249 -11.53 12.48 1.98
C LYS A 249 -11.68 11.85 3.36
N ARG A 250 -12.88 11.44 3.74
CA ARG A 250 -13.17 10.93 5.09
C ARG A 250 -12.28 9.74 5.46
N ASP A 251 -12.21 8.75 4.57
CA ASP A 251 -11.53 7.48 4.85
C ASP A 251 -10.02 7.66 4.98
N ILE A 252 -9.43 8.56 4.18
CA ILE A 252 -8.02 8.93 4.31
C ILE A 252 -7.73 9.60 5.66
N ILE A 253 -8.62 10.49 6.13
CA ILE A 253 -8.44 11.16 7.43
C ILE A 253 -8.55 10.14 8.57
N LEU A 254 -9.50 9.20 8.50
CA LEU A 254 -9.62 8.14 9.50
C LEU A 254 -8.41 7.21 9.49
N PHE A 255 -7.91 6.84 8.31
CA PHE A 255 -6.70 6.04 8.16
C PHE A 255 -5.47 6.78 8.71
N SER A 256 -5.28 8.07 8.35
CA SER A 256 -4.18 8.88 8.88
C SER A 256 -4.24 9.02 10.40
N LYS A 257 -5.44 9.21 10.96
CA LYS A 257 -5.63 9.22 12.42
C LYS A 257 -5.17 7.89 13.04
N TRP A 258 -5.57 6.77 12.45
CA TRP A 258 -5.19 5.44 12.91
C TRP A 258 -3.68 5.26 12.92
N THR A 259 -3.02 5.49 11.78
CA THR A 259 -1.58 5.30 11.61
C THR A 259 -0.76 6.20 12.54
N LEU A 260 -1.22 7.43 12.80
CA LEU A 260 -0.56 8.37 13.71
C LEU A 260 -0.85 8.10 15.21
N SER A 261 -1.64 7.09 15.55
CA SER A 261 -2.00 6.77 16.93
C SER A 261 -1.74 5.30 17.33
N HIS A 262 -1.13 4.50 16.46
CA HIS A 262 -0.81 3.09 16.71
C HIS A 262 0.61 2.78 16.21
N ASP A 263 1.36 2.00 16.98
CA ASP A 263 2.64 1.47 16.53
C ASP A 263 2.43 0.55 15.33
N LEU A 264 3.18 0.80 14.26
CA LEU A 264 3.14 0.04 13.03
C LEU A 264 4.53 -0.54 12.75
N VAL A 265 4.91 -1.54 13.53
CA VAL A 265 6.24 -2.18 13.46
C VAL A 265 6.09 -3.62 12.99
N GLY A 266 6.51 -3.88 11.76
CA GLY A 266 6.56 -5.22 11.18
C GLY A 266 7.76 -6.00 11.72
N LYS A 267 7.58 -7.30 11.90
CA LYS A 267 8.62 -8.22 12.43
C LYS A 267 9.47 -8.86 11.34
N ASP A 268 8.91 -8.96 10.14
CA ASP A 268 9.58 -9.54 8.97
C ASP A 268 10.31 -8.40 8.25
N ILE A 269 11.62 -8.31 8.48
CA ILE A 269 12.42 -7.16 8.01
C ILE A 269 12.84 -7.38 6.56
N THR A 270 12.66 -6.34 5.72
CA THR A 270 13.05 -6.38 4.31
C THR A 270 14.01 -5.26 3.94
N GLY A 271 14.95 -5.61 3.07
CA GLY A 271 15.83 -4.70 2.34
C GLY A 271 16.84 -3.94 3.17
N GLU A 272 17.59 -3.10 2.47
CA GLU A 272 18.66 -2.26 3.02
C GLU A 272 18.35 -0.76 2.89
N GLY A 273 17.21 -0.39 2.33
CA GLY A 273 16.79 1.00 2.13
C GLY A 273 16.82 1.81 3.42
N SER A 274 17.34 3.04 3.34
CA SER A 274 17.35 3.98 4.45
C SER A 274 16.33 5.09 4.23
N PHE A 275 15.38 5.21 5.16
CA PHE A 275 14.40 6.30 5.12
C PHE A 275 15.09 7.67 5.17
N LYS A 276 16.16 7.79 5.94
CA LYS A 276 16.95 9.03 6.04
C LYS A 276 17.56 9.46 4.71
N GLU A 277 18.12 8.51 3.94
CA GLU A 277 18.69 8.83 2.62
C GLU A 277 17.58 9.15 1.61
N TYR A 278 16.49 8.38 1.61
CA TYR A 278 15.31 8.65 0.79
C TYR A 278 14.75 10.07 1.02
N VAL A 279 14.63 10.48 2.27
CA VAL A 279 14.16 11.84 2.65
C VAL A 279 15.10 12.92 2.14
N LYS A 280 16.43 12.70 2.18
CA LYS A 280 17.40 13.66 1.62
C LYS A 280 17.24 13.82 0.11
N GLU A 281 17.03 12.74 -0.61
CA GLU A 281 16.76 12.77 -2.04
C GLU A 281 15.44 13.50 -2.36
N TYR A 282 14.37 13.09 -1.67
CA TYR A 282 13.02 13.59 -1.91
C TYR A 282 12.86 15.09 -1.64
N PHE A 283 13.46 15.59 -0.57
CA PHE A 283 13.33 17.00 -0.16
C PHE A 283 14.57 17.85 -0.48
N GLY A 284 15.75 17.26 -0.63
CA GLY A 284 17.02 17.96 -0.88
C GLY A 284 17.30 18.23 -2.35
N GLY A 285 16.69 17.52 -3.29
CA GLY A 285 16.90 17.65 -4.73
C GLY A 285 16.31 18.91 -5.39
N ASN A 286 15.68 19.79 -4.61
CA ASN A 286 15.10 21.06 -5.07
C ASN A 286 15.99 22.29 -4.75
N LYS A 287 17.32 22.13 -4.76
CA LYS A 287 18.25 23.27 -4.67
C LYS A 287 18.85 23.61 -6.02
#